data_324b66693603c0bae0c261faceb8b085
#
_entry.id   324b66693603c0bae0c261faceb8b085
#
_cell.length_a   1.000
_cell.length_b   1.000
_cell.length_c   1.000
_cell.angle_alpha   90.00
_cell.angle_beta   90.00
_cell.angle_gamma   90.00
#
_symmetry.space_group_name_H-M   'P 1'
#
loop_
_entity.id
_entity.type
_entity.pdbx_description
1 polymer ?
#
loop_
_entity_poly.entity_id
_entity_poly.type
_entity_poly.pdbx_seq_one_letter_code
_entity_poly.pdbx_strand_id
1 'polypeptide(L)'
;MWPEQALFGYAGLFEKIISKPESCITWMTKSEILCFGEILWDSMPSGLFLGGAPFNVAHDLHQLGINGRIISRVGNDVLGHEILRRLELAGMSTDLVQVDNRFPTGFVAVTFDAEKNPAYRIIEPSAWDSISVEEGLVRRASEARMLVFGTLACRSQNNRESMRKLLKSSRTSVLDVNIRPGAISKEITEELLLSADIVKANSSEMEILKEWFDLPDNDRNAAESIAKAFSCNLICISMGSDGGSLWHDGRWTHHPGFRVNAQSSVGAGDAFLAGLLSALAEGKSDEEIIENANLLGAYAVTKMEAAPEFNEREIEHVRNCRRGMV
;
A
#
# COMPACT_ATOMS: atom_id res chain seq x y z
N MET A 1 48.52 -8.70 -14.92
CA MET A 1 48.57 -9.97 -14.14
C MET A 1 47.77 -9.72 -12.86
N TRP A 2 46.54 -10.13 -12.85
CA TRP A 2 45.62 -10.02 -11.71
C TRP A 2 45.53 -11.39 -11.03
N PRO A 3 45.44 -11.51 -9.71
CA PRO A 3 45.51 -12.80 -9.04
C PRO A 3 44.20 -13.55 -9.17
N GLU A 4 44.30 -14.86 -9.50
CA GLU A 4 43.24 -15.83 -9.73
C GLU A 4 42.40 -16.25 -8.47
N GLN A 5 42.48 -15.55 -7.38
CA GLN A 5 41.83 -15.95 -6.12
C GLN A 5 40.44 -15.33 -5.83
N ALA A 6 39.89 -14.52 -6.74
CA ALA A 6 38.58 -13.88 -6.54
C ALA A 6 37.37 -14.63 -7.14
N LEU A 7 37.57 -15.78 -7.80
CA LEU A 7 36.50 -16.51 -8.51
C LEU A 7 35.87 -17.69 -7.75
N PHE A 8 36.38 -18.06 -6.57
CA PHE A 8 35.85 -19.19 -5.83
C PHE A 8 34.71 -18.87 -4.84
N GLY A 9 34.38 -17.61 -4.63
CA GLY A 9 33.31 -17.20 -3.69
C GLY A 9 31.87 -17.26 -4.25
N TYR A 10 31.71 -17.23 -5.55
CA TYR A 10 30.38 -17.16 -6.19
C TYR A 10 29.81 -18.47 -6.69
N ALA A 11 30.64 -19.48 -6.88
CA ALA A 11 30.21 -20.82 -7.37
C ALA A 11 29.29 -21.53 -6.36
N GLY A 12 29.54 -21.41 -5.06
CA GLY A 12 28.76 -22.04 -4.01
C GLY A 12 27.36 -21.44 -3.79
N LEU A 13 27.16 -20.17 -4.20
CA LEU A 13 25.87 -19.51 -4.11
C LEU A 13 24.95 -19.88 -5.28
N PHE A 14 25.54 -20.08 -6.47
CA PHE A 14 24.82 -20.50 -7.68
C PHE A 14 24.33 -21.98 -7.59
N GLU A 15 25.10 -22.87 -7.00
CA GLU A 15 24.66 -24.26 -6.80
C GLU A 15 23.53 -24.42 -5.79
N LYS A 16 23.44 -23.54 -4.77
CA LYS A 16 22.30 -23.52 -3.83
C LYS A 16 21.01 -22.99 -4.43
N ILE A 17 21.08 -22.20 -5.50
CA ILE A 17 19.89 -21.68 -6.21
C ILE A 17 19.35 -22.73 -7.18
N ILE A 18 20.21 -23.57 -7.78
CA ILE A 18 19.83 -24.58 -8.76
C ILE A 18 19.26 -25.86 -8.10
N SER A 19 19.53 -26.09 -6.81
CA SER A 19 19.04 -27.28 -6.08
C SER A 19 17.66 -27.11 -5.41
N LYS A 20 16.99 -25.97 -5.56
CA LYS A 20 15.58 -25.82 -5.13
C LYS A 20 14.69 -26.51 -6.14
N PRO A 21 13.75 -27.40 -5.71
CA PRO A 21 12.82 -28.05 -6.63
C PRO A 21 12.04 -27.00 -7.41
N GLU A 22 11.80 -27.23 -8.69
CA GLU A 22 11.09 -26.31 -9.61
C GLU A 22 9.74 -25.81 -9.07
N SER A 23 9.11 -26.58 -8.18
CA SER A 23 7.91 -26.17 -7.43
C SER A 23 8.13 -24.93 -6.55
N CYS A 24 9.31 -24.76 -5.91
CA CYS A 24 9.60 -23.57 -5.09
C CYS A 24 9.84 -22.32 -5.94
N ILE A 25 10.47 -22.46 -7.12
CA ILE A 25 10.72 -21.35 -8.04
C ILE A 25 9.38 -20.88 -8.66
N THR A 26 8.46 -21.80 -8.93
CA THR A 26 7.14 -21.51 -9.49
C THR A 26 6.23 -20.75 -8.49
N TRP A 27 6.45 -20.91 -7.17
CA TRP A 27 5.73 -20.16 -6.14
C TRP A 27 6.21 -18.71 -6.02
N MET A 28 7.51 -18.45 -6.17
CA MET A 28 8.07 -17.10 -6.10
C MET A 28 7.68 -16.22 -7.29
N THR A 29 7.41 -16.80 -8.46
CA THR A 29 7.00 -16.04 -9.67
C THR A 29 5.50 -15.82 -9.78
N LYS A 30 4.66 -16.40 -8.90
CA LYS A 30 3.18 -16.36 -8.97
C LYS A 30 2.49 -15.49 -7.92
N SER A 31 3.20 -14.88 -7.00
CA SER A 31 2.57 -14.07 -5.94
C SER A 31 2.49 -12.59 -6.31
N GLU A 32 1.75 -12.29 -7.38
CA GLU A 32 1.47 -10.90 -7.76
C GLU A 32 0.48 -10.29 -6.79
N ILE A 33 0.76 -9.05 -6.34
CA ILE A 33 -0.16 -8.21 -5.58
C ILE A 33 -0.50 -7.01 -6.47
N LEU A 34 -1.76 -6.88 -6.83
CA LEU A 34 -2.27 -5.79 -7.64
C LEU A 34 -2.73 -4.65 -6.74
N CYS A 35 -2.30 -3.44 -7.03
CA CYS A 35 -2.71 -2.22 -6.31
C CYS A 35 -3.49 -1.33 -7.29
N PHE A 36 -4.78 -1.10 -7.02
CA PHE A 36 -5.64 -0.32 -7.90
C PHE A 36 -5.86 1.08 -7.34
N GLY A 37 -5.59 2.10 -8.13
CA GLY A 37 -5.94 3.46 -7.79
C GLY A 37 -5.01 4.52 -8.33
N GLU A 38 -4.86 5.59 -7.57
CA GLU A 38 -4.13 6.77 -7.98
C GLU A 38 -2.62 6.56 -8.02
N ILE A 39 -2.02 7.13 -9.07
CA ILE A 39 -0.64 7.53 -9.17
C ILE A 39 -0.62 9.01 -9.57
N LEU A 40 0.13 9.82 -8.86
CA LEU A 40 0.04 11.27 -8.98
C LEU A 40 1.34 11.96 -8.56
N TRP A 41 1.38 13.26 -8.82
CA TRP A 41 2.43 14.14 -8.33
C TRP A 41 1.96 14.94 -7.12
N ASP A 42 2.68 14.81 -6.02
CA ASP A 42 2.54 15.65 -4.85
C ASP A 42 3.42 16.90 -4.98
N SER A 43 2.80 18.06 -5.07
CA SER A 43 3.49 19.34 -5.05
C SER A 43 3.76 19.76 -3.60
N MET A 44 5.00 19.66 -3.19
CA MET A 44 5.46 20.07 -1.86
C MET A 44 6.35 21.32 -1.99
N PRO A 45 6.57 22.11 -0.93
CA PRO A 45 7.47 23.24 -0.99
C PRO A 45 8.89 22.91 -1.45
N SER A 46 9.33 21.68 -1.23
CA SER A 46 10.65 21.15 -1.62
C SER A 46 10.72 20.60 -3.04
N GLY A 47 9.59 20.47 -3.75
CA GLY A 47 9.56 19.97 -5.14
C GLY A 47 8.35 19.10 -5.45
N LEU A 48 8.46 18.39 -6.58
CA LEU A 48 7.45 17.42 -7.03
C LEU A 48 7.89 16.01 -6.66
N PHE A 49 7.04 15.33 -5.92
CA PHE A 49 7.26 13.94 -5.51
C PHE A 49 6.22 13.04 -6.15
N LEU A 50 6.67 11.88 -6.59
CA LEU A 50 5.77 10.84 -7.07
C LEU A 50 5.09 10.19 -5.86
N GLY A 51 3.78 10.04 -5.91
CA GLY A 51 2.97 9.53 -4.82
C GLY A 51 1.66 8.92 -5.29
N GLY A 52 0.77 8.71 -4.34
CA GLY A 52 -0.50 7.99 -4.48
C GLY A 52 -0.44 6.71 -3.66
N ALA A 53 -1.38 6.52 -2.72
CA ALA A 53 -1.30 5.41 -1.77
C ALA A 53 -1.19 4.03 -2.45
N PRO A 54 -1.99 3.68 -3.47
CA PRO A 54 -1.83 2.40 -4.17
C PRO A 54 -0.48 2.25 -4.89
N PHE A 55 0.06 3.36 -5.43
CA PHE A 55 1.39 3.35 -6.02
C PHE A 55 2.47 3.13 -4.95
N ASN A 56 2.42 3.84 -3.83
CA ASN A 56 3.39 3.69 -2.74
C ASN A 56 3.42 2.25 -2.24
N VAL A 57 2.26 1.62 -2.01
CA VAL A 57 2.17 0.21 -1.62
C VAL A 57 2.79 -0.70 -2.68
N ALA A 58 2.49 -0.50 -3.97
CA ALA A 58 3.06 -1.32 -5.05
C ALA A 58 4.57 -1.18 -5.14
N HIS A 59 5.10 0.04 -4.98
CA HIS A 59 6.52 0.36 -4.98
C HIS A 59 7.23 -0.30 -3.79
N ASP A 60 6.69 -0.17 -2.59
CA ASP A 60 7.27 -0.74 -1.39
C ASP A 60 7.28 -2.29 -1.43
N LEU A 61 6.19 -2.90 -1.92
CA LEU A 61 6.15 -4.34 -2.18
C LEU A 61 7.22 -4.77 -3.18
N HIS A 62 7.41 -4.00 -4.27
CA HIS A 62 8.46 -4.27 -5.26
C HIS A 62 9.85 -4.26 -4.62
N GLN A 63 10.14 -3.28 -3.76
CA GLN A 63 11.41 -3.22 -3.02
C GLN A 63 11.61 -4.39 -2.04
N LEU A 64 10.54 -4.97 -1.52
CA LEU A 64 10.56 -6.18 -0.69
C LEU A 64 10.72 -7.47 -1.53
N GLY A 65 10.91 -7.36 -2.85
CA GLY A 65 11.05 -8.50 -3.75
C GLY A 65 9.72 -9.20 -4.08
N ILE A 66 8.58 -8.56 -3.75
CA ILE A 66 7.25 -9.03 -4.10
C ILE A 66 6.83 -8.36 -5.41
N ASN A 67 6.17 -9.10 -6.30
CA ASN A 67 5.68 -8.56 -7.55
C ASN A 67 4.46 -7.62 -7.31
N GLY A 68 4.72 -6.45 -6.74
CA GLY A 68 3.75 -5.36 -6.56
C GLY A 68 3.48 -4.65 -7.89
N ARG A 69 2.22 -4.52 -8.29
CA ARG A 69 1.83 -3.95 -9.60
C ARG A 69 0.77 -2.90 -9.42
N ILE A 70 1.02 -1.73 -9.96
CA ILE A 70 0.04 -0.63 -9.95
C ILE A 70 -0.88 -0.70 -11.17
N ILE A 71 -2.19 -0.76 -10.91
CA ILE A 71 -3.26 -0.59 -11.90
C ILE A 71 -3.73 0.85 -11.79
N SER A 72 -3.37 1.68 -12.75
CA SER A 72 -3.67 3.11 -12.72
C SER A 72 -3.81 3.69 -14.11
N ARG A 73 -3.97 5.02 -14.18
CA ARG A 73 -4.04 5.76 -15.45
C ARG A 73 -3.40 7.12 -15.29
N VAL A 74 -2.57 7.50 -16.25
CA VAL A 74 -1.89 8.80 -16.34
C VAL A 74 -2.35 9.55 -17.58
N GLY A 75 -2.19 10.86 -17.60
CA GLY A 75 -2.45 11.67 -18.79
C GLY A 75 -1.38 11.47 -19.86
N ASN A 76 -1.74 11.71 -21.12
CA ASN A 76 -0.79 11.81 -22.23
C ASN A 76 -0.12 13.19 -22.19
N ASP A 77 0.60 13.47 -21.11
CA ASP A 77 1.28 14.73 -20.84
C ASP A 77 2.71 14.49 -20.29
N VAL A 78 3.46 15.56 -20.10
CA VAL A 78 4.87 15.49 -19.63
C VAL A 78 4.95 14.80 -18.25
N LEU A 79 3.99 15.06 -17.35
CA LEU A 79 3.96 14.47 -16.02
C LEU A 79 3.67 12.98 -16.06
N GLY A 80 2.75 12.54 -16.94
CA GLY A 80 2.43 11.13 -17.13
C GLY A 80 3.60 10.36 -17.73
N HIS A 81 4.26 10.91 -18.75
CA HIS A 81 5.44 10.29 -19.33
C HIS A 81 6.59 10.20 -18.31
N GLU A 82 6.76 11.21 -17.47
CA GLU A 82 7.78 11.17 -16.42
C GLU A 82 7.46 10.11 -15.35
N ILE A 83 6.17 9.89 -15.01
CA ILE A 83 5.76 8.76 -14.15
C ILE A 83 6.20 7.43 -14.76
N LEU A 84 5.82 7.17 -16.03
CA LEU A 84 6.16 5.92 -16.70
C LEU A 84 7.67 5.70 -16.71
N ARG A 85 8.44 6.73 -17.05
CA ARG A 85 9.91 6.68 -17.05
C ARG A 85 10.49 6.34 -15.66
N ARG A 86 9.93 6.92 -14.57
CA ARG A 86 10.39 6.62 -13.20
C ARG A 86 10.07 5.21 -12.78
N LEU A 87 8.88 4.70 -13.12
CA LEU A 87 8.53 3.29 -12.90
C LEU A 87 9.53 2.35 -13.57
N GLU A 88 9.85 2.59 -14.85
CA GLU A 88 10.83 1.79 -15.60
C GLU A 88 12.22 1.84 -14.97
N LEU A 89 12.68 3.02 -14.53
CA LEU A 89 13.97 3.18 -13.85
C LEU A 89 14.01 2.45 -12.50
N ALA A 90 12.89 2.37 -11.80
CA ALA A 90 12.76 1.59 -10.57
C ALA A 90 12.62 0.07 -10.85
N GLY A 91 12.64 -0.37 -12.11
CA GLY A 91 12.43 -1.78 -12.47
C GLY A 91 10.98 -2.24 -12.34
N MET A 92 10.05 -1.33 -12.13
CA MET A 92 8.62 -1.64 -12.06
C MET A 92 8.01 -1.68 -13.47
N SER A 93 7.12 -2.63 -13.71
CA SER A 93 6.44 -2.72 -15.00
C SER A 93 5.32 -1.69 -15.13
N THR A 94 5.18 -1.12 -16.32
CA THR A 94 4.19 -0.09 -16.68
C THR A 94 2.99 -0.65 -17.46
N ASP A 95 2.93 -1.96 -17.73
CA ASP A 95 1.92 -2.62 -18.57
C ASP A 95 0.47 -2.49 -18.04
N LEU A 96 0.28 -2.18 -16.75
CA LEU A 96 -1.03 -1.93 -16.14
C LEU A 96 -1.31 -0.43 -15.89
N VAL A 97 -0.42 0.46 -16.33
CA VAL A 97 -0.62 1.90 -16.28
C VAL A 97 -1.13 2.39 -17.64
N GLN A 98 -2.39 2.79 -17.68
CA GLN A 98 -3.05 3.27 -18.89
C GLN A 98 -2.67 4.72 -19.19
N VAL A 99 -2.74 5.14 -20.46
CA VAL A 99 -2.52 6.54 -20.88
C VAL A 99 -3.85 7.13 -21.37
N ASP A 100 -4.23 8.28 -20.82
CA ASP A 100 -5.46 9.01 -21.19
C ASP A 100 -5.15 10.25 -22.03
N ASN A 101 -5.89 10.40 -23.15
CA ASN A 101 -5.77 11.57 -24.03
C ASN A 101 -6.72 12.72 -23.65
N ARG A 102 -7.60 12.54 -22.65
CA ARG A 102 -8.66 13.50 -22.29
C ARG A 102 -8.41 14.16 -20.95
N PHE A 103 -7.90 13.40 -19.97
CA PHE A 103 -7.69 13.88 -18.61
C PHE A 103 -6.20 13.99 -18.30
N PRO A 104 -5.81 15.03 -17.52
CA PRO A 104 -4.42 15.22 -17.12
C PRO A 104 -3.95 14.15 -16.13
N THR A 105 -2.65 14.01 -16.02
CA THR A 105 -2.02 13.25 -14.94
C THR A 105 -2.42 13.76 -13.56
N GLY A 106 -2.62 12.85 -12.62
CA GLY A 106 -2.97 13.19 -11.24
C GLY A 106 -1.98 14.15 -10.59
N PHE A 107 -2.50 15.16 -9.90
CA PHE A 107 -1.69 16.20 -9.28
C PHE A 107 -2.34 16.69 -7.99
N VAL A 108 -1.54 16.83 -6.93
CA VAL A 108 -1.95 17.50 -5.68
C VAL A 108 -1.32 18.89 -5.66
N ALA A 109 -2.16 19.90 -5.75
CA ALA A 109 -1.74 21.29 -5.64
C ALA A 109 -1.73 21.74 -4.18
N VAL A 110 -0.69 22.48 -3.81
CA VAL A 110 -0.66 23.22 -2.54
C VAL A 110 -1.24 24.59 -2.78
N THR A 111 -2.27 24.94 -2.03
CA THR A 111 -2.82 26.30 -1.93
C THR A 111 -2.56 26.82 -0.53
N PHE A 112 -2.63 28.13 -0.35
CA PHE A 112 -2.48 28.74 0.97
C PHE A 112 -3.77 29.49 1.29
N ASP A 113 -4.26 29.33 2.52
CA ASP A 113 -5.38 30.14 3.03
C ASP A 113 -4.95 31.59 3.34
N ALA A 114 -5.88 32.40 3.83
CA ALA A 114 -5.62 33.81 4.18
C ALA A 114 -4.58 33.95 5.31
N GLU A 115 -4.48 32.94 6.18
CA GLU A 115 -3.56 32.82 7.30
C GLU A 115 -2.22 32.18 6.89
N LYS A 116 -2.04 31.87 5.58
CA LYS A 116 -0.86 31.22 4.98
C LYS A 116 -0.65 29.78 5.43
N ASN A 117 -1.68 29.09 5.91
CA ASN A 117 -1.60 27.66 6.16
C ASN A 117 -1.71 26.90 4.82
N PRO A 118 -0.91 25.84 4.59
CA PRO A 118 -1.00 25.06 3.37
C PRO A 118 -2.28 24.22 3.37
N ALA A 119 -3.01 24.26 2.25
CA ALA A 119 -4.12 23.40 1.96
C ALA A 119 -3.80 22.56 0.72
N TYR A 120 -3.98 21.25 0.82
CA TYR A 120 -3.68 20.29 -0.24
C TYR A 120 -4.96 19.97 -1.02
N ARG A 121 -4.94 20.21 -2.31
CA ARG A 121 -6.08 19.96 -3.19
C ARG A 121 -5.71 18.95 -4.27
N ILE A 122 -6.37 17.81 -4.25
CA ILE A 122 -6.29 16.84 -5.35
C ILE A 122 -7.08 17.38 -6.55
N ILE A 123 -6.40 17.54 -7.68
CA ILE A 123 -7.01 18.08 -8.90
C ILE A 123 -8.03 17.09 -9.48
N GLU A 124 -9.18 17.62 -9.90
CA GLU A 124 -10.28 16.87 -10.50
C GLU A 124 -10.76 17.55 -11.80
N PRO A 125 -11.09 16.76 -12.85
CA PRO A 125 -10.84 15.32 -12.98
C PRO A 125 -9.36 15.01 -13.28
N SER A 126 -8.89 13.83 -12.88
CA SER A 126 -7.57 13.29 -13.21
C SER A 126 -7.70 11.99 -14.01
N ALA A 127 -6.66 11.62 -14.75
CA ALA A 127 -6.68 10.40 -15.57
C ALA A 127 -7.02 9.15 -14.75
N TRP A 128 -6.48 9.02 -13.54
CA TRP A 128 -6.76 7.88 -12.66
C TRP A 128 -8.21 7.79 -12.16
N ASP A 129 -9.06 8.82 -12.35
CA ASP A 129 -10.51 8.72 -12.10
C ASP A 129 -11.24 7.87 -13.16
N SER A 130 -10.53 7.44 -14.22
CA SER A 130 -11.11 6.75 -15.38
C SER A 130 -10.37 5.44 -15.73
N ILE A 131 -9.92 4.68 -14.74
CA ILE A 131 -9.24 3.40 -14.93
C ILE A 131 -10.23 2.41 -15.58
N SER A 132 -9.85 1.84 -16.72
CA SER A 132 -10.66 0.88 -17.46
C SER A 132 -10.27 -0.55 -17.10
N VAL A 133 -11.25 -1.43 -16.97
CA VAL A 133 -11.04 -2.86 -16.67
C VAL A 133 -11.61 -3.71 -17.78
N GLU A 134 -10.72 -4.36 -18.52
CA GLU A 134 -11.02 -5.31 -19.58
C GLU A 134 -10.87 -6.76 -19.07
N GLU A 135 -11.34 -7.74 -19.86
CA GLU A 135 -11.32 -9.17 -19.47
C GLU A 135 -9.93 -9.70 -19.14
N GLY A 136 -8.89 -9.21 -19.82
CA GLY A 136 -7.50 -9.57 -19.53
C GLY A 136 -7.08 -9.20 -18.10
N LEU A 137 -7.48 -8.02 -17.64
CA LEU A 137 -7.19 -7.54 -16.29
C LEU A 137 -8.04 -8.27 -15.23
N VAL A 138 -9.30 -8.61 -15.54
CA VAL A 138 -10.16 -9.43 -14.67
C VAL A 138 -9.54 -10.81 -14.45
N ARG A 139 -9.06 -11.46 -15.52
CA ARG A 139 -8.36 -12.75 -15.42
C ARG A 139 -7.10 -12.63 -14.58
N ARG A 140 -6.30 -11.56 -14.78
CA ARG A 140 -5.10 -11.31 -13.98
C ARG A 140 -5.42 -11.14 -12.50
N ALA A 141 -6.49 -10.42 -12.17
CA ALA A 141 -6.96 -10.27 -10.79
C ALA A 141 -7.37 -11.61 -10.16
N SER A 142 -7.94 -12.54 -10.93
CA SER A 142 -8.27 -13.90 -10.45
C SER A 142 -7.04 -14.79 -10.20
N GLU A 143 -5.92 -14.48 -10.82
CA GLU A 143 -4.64 -15.20 -10.66
C GLU A 143 -3.76 -14.55 -9.59
N ALA A 144 -3.90 -13.25 -9.37
CA ALA A 144 -3.18 -12.50 -8.35
C ALA A 144 -3.47 -13.03 -6.95
N ARG A 145 -2.50 -12.88 -6.05
CA ARG A 145 -2.66 -13.30 -4.66
C ARG A 145 -3.59 -12.36 -3.91
N MET A 146 -3.43 -11.04 -4.11
CA MET A 146 -4.22 -10.00 -3.47
C MET A 146 -4.52 -8.87 -4.44
N LEU A 147 -5.66 -8.22 -4.23
CA LEU A 147 -6.04 -6.96 -4.85
C LEU A 147 -6.18 -5.89 -3.77
N VAL A 148 -5.29 -4.91 -3.78
CA VAL A 148 -5.27 -3.76 -2.86
C VAL A 148 -5.99 -2.59 -3.51
N PHE A 149 -6.85 -1.92 -2.77
CA PHE A 149 -7.56 -0.73 -3.22
C PHE A 149 -7.85 0.21 -2.06
N GLY A 150 -8.11 1.47 -2.36
CA GLY A 150 -8.44 2.49 -1.37
C GLY A 150 -9.72 3.23 -1.70
N THR A 151 -10.23 4.01 -0.74
CA THR A 151 -11.47 4.79 -0.91
C THR A 151 -11.30 5.90 -1.94
N LEU A 152 -10.14 6.56 -2.01
CA LEU A 152 -9.93 7.73 -2.87
C LEU A 152 -10.15 7.42 -4.36
N ALA A 153 -9.60 6.32 -4.85
CA ALA A 153 -9.80 5.91 -6.23
C ALA A 153 -11.27 5.62 -6.56
N CYS A 154 -12.07 5.25 -5.55
CA CYS A 154 -13.49 4.98 -5.68
C CYS A 154 -14.38 6.22 -5.59
N ARG A 155 -13.83 7.44 -5.53
CA ARG A 155 -14.61 8.68 -5.63
C ARG A 155 -15.35 8.78 -6.97
N SER A 156 -14.77 8.31 -8.06
CA SER A 156 -15.42 8.29 -9.37
C SER A 156 -16.32 7.06 -9.54
N GLN A 157 -17.47 7.24 -10.19
CA GLN A 157 -18.38 6.13 -10.51
C GLN A 157 -17.71 5.11 -11.44
N ASN A 158 -16.94 5.58 -12.42
CA ASN A 158 -16.24 4.72 -13.37
C ASN A 158 -15.30 3.73 -12.66
N ASN A 159 -14.53 4.23 -11.69
CA ASN A 159 -13.63 3.37 -10.92
C ASN A 159 -14.38 2.40 -9.99
N ARG A 160 -15.51 2.81 -9.41
CA ARG A 160 -16.36 1.87 -8.64
C ARG A 160 -16.86 0.72 -9.50
N GLU A 161 -17.30 1.00 -10.74
CA GLU A 161 -17.72 -0.03 -11.70
C GLU A 161 -16.55 -0.94 -12.10
N SER A 162 -15.38 -0.37 -12.36
CA SER A 162 -14.15 -1.09 -12.66
C SER A 162 -13.71 -1.97 -11.47
N MET A 163 -13.75 -1.43 -10.26
CA MET A 163 -13.39 -2.15 -9.04
C MET A 163 -14.34 -3.33 -8.78
N ARG A 164 -15.66 -3.15 -8.94
CA ARG A 164 -16.64 -4.25 -8.80
C ARG A 164 -16.34 -5.43 -9.72
N LYS A 165 -15.84 -5.18 -10.95
CA LYS A 165 -15.43 -6.27 -11.85
C LYS A 165 -14.21 -7.03 -11.33
N LEU A 166 -13.22 -6.33 -10.81
CA LEU A 166 -12.00 -6.93 -10.26
C LEU A 166 -12.29 -7.72 -8.98
N LEU A 167 -13.05 -7.12 -8.05
CA LEU A 167 -13.38 -7.73 -6.76
C LEU A 167 -14.16 -9.04 -6.89
N LYS A 168 -15.06 -9.15 -7.89
CA LYS A 168 -15.77 -10.41 -8.16
C LYS A 168 -14.86 -11.58 -8.53
N SER A 169 -13.65 -11.30 -8.98
CA SER A 169 -12.70 -12.30 -9.45
C SER A 169 -11.48 -12.44 -8.55
N SER A 170 -11.19 -11.47 -7.68
CA SER A 170 -10.03 -11.49 -6.80
C SER A 170 -10.14 -12.59 -5.75
N ARG A 171 -8.99 -13.17 -5.38
CA ARG A 171 -8.89 -14.22 -4.34
C ARG A 171 -8.91 -13.65 -2.94
N THR A 172 -8.26 -12.51 -2.76
CA THR A 172 -8.19 -11.78 -1.49
C THR A 172 -8.20 -10.30 -1.81
N SER A 173 -9.14 -9.60 -1.23
CA SER A 173 -9.35 -8.16 -1.40
C SER A 173 -8.90 -7.41 -0.15
N VAL A 174 -8.08 -6.38 -0.35
CA VAL A 174 -7.46 -5.58 0.72
C VAL A 174 -7.89 -4.13 0.57
N LEU A 175 -8.68 -3.65 1.51
CA LEU A 175 -9.08 -2.24 1.58
C LEU A 175 -8.13 -1.47 2.50
N ASP A 176 -7.41 -0.49 1.95
CA ASP A 176 -6.88 0.63 2.74
C ASP A 176 -7.95 1.72 2.83
N VAL A 177 -8.51 1.90 4.02
CA VAL A 177 -9.62 2.83 4.24
C VAL A 177 -9.26 4.24 3.79
N ASN A 178 -8.11 4.73 4.17
CA ASN A 178 -7.45 5.96 3.68
C ASN A 178 -8.42 7.09 3.31
N ILE A 179 -9.34 7.43 4.26
CA ILE A 179 -10.40 8.42 4.07
C ILE A 179 -9.79 9.80 3.86
N ARG A 180 -10.19 10.45 2.77
CA ARG A 180 -9.90 11.86 2.52
C ARG A 180 -11.17 12.66 2.80
N PRO A 181 -11.16 13.58 3.78
CA PRO A 181 -12.35 14.37 4.13
C PRO A 181 -12.96 15.05 2.90
N GLY A 182 -14.27 14.89 2.73
CA GLY A 182 -15.03 15.47 1.61
C GLY A 182 -14.91 14.74 0.26
N ALA A 183 -14.02 13.73 0.12
CA ALA A 183 -13.84 12.99 -1.12
C ALA A 183 -14.67 11.69 -1.18
N ILE A 184 -15.07 11.15 -0.02
CA ILE A 184 -15.78 9.88 0.07
C ILE A 184 -16.89 9.93 1.11
N SER A 185 -17.99 9.22 0.87
CA SER A 185 -19.12 9.13 1.79
C SER A 185 -19.17 7.81 2.56
N LYS A 186 -19.99 7.77 3.62
CA LYS A 186 -20.29 6.57 4.40
C LYS A 186 -20.75 5.42 3.50
N GLU A 187 -21.69 5.70 2.59
CA GLU A 187 -22.31 4.69 1.73
C GLU A 187 -21.29 4.02 0.79
N ILE A 188 -20.36 4.81 0.25
CA ILE A 188 -19.29 4.28 -0.60
C ILE A 188 -18.33 3.45 0.26
N THR A 189 -17.97 3.93 1.45
CA THR A 189 -17.09 3.17 2.37
C THR A 189 -17.74 1.86 2.79
N GLU A 190 -19.05 1.84 3.07
CA GLU A 190 -19.81 0.64 3.39
C GLU A 190 -19.76 -0.39 2.23
N GLU A 191 -19.98 0.06 1.00
CA GLU A 191 -19.85 -0.81 -0.19
C GLU A 191 -18.46 -1.45 -0.31
N LEU A 192 -17.41 -0.67 -0.04
CA LEU A 192 -16.04 -1.14 -0.12
C LEU A 192 -15.71 -2.12 1.02
N LEU A 193 -16.17 -1.85 2.24
CA LEU A 193 -16.04 -2.76 3.38
C LEU A 193 -16.72 -4.11 3.12
N LEU A 194 -17.93 -4.13 2.55
CA LEU A 194 -18.64 -5.35 2.15
C LEU A 194 -17.89 -6.20 1.12
N SER A 195 -16.90 -5.62 0.45
CA SER A 195 -16.12 -6.27 -0.60
C SER A 195 -14.69 -6.62 -0.15
N ALA A 196 -14.33 -6.36 1.10
CA ALA A 196 -12.98 -6.52 1.60
C ALA A 196 -12.82 -7.76 2.50
N ASP A 197 -11.80 -8.58 2.24
CA ASP A 197 -11.39 -9.67 3.13
C ASP A 197 -10.47 -9.14 4.25
N ILE A 198 -9.64 -8.15 3.91
CA ILE A 198 -8.68 -7.50 4.79
C ILE A 198 -8.95 -6.00 4.79
N VAL A 199 -9.02 -5.39 5.96
CA VAL A 199 -9.21 -3.95 6.12
C VAL A 199 -8.05 -3.36 6.92
N LYS A 200 -7.43 -2.32 6.41
CA LYS A 200 -6.47 -1.51 7.17
C LYS A 200 -7.04 -0.11 7.35
N ALA A 201 -7.01 0.37 8.56
CA ALA A 201 -7.35 1.74 8.93
C ALA A 201 -6.28 2.32 9.87
N ASN A 202 -6.19 3.64 9.97
CA ASN A 202 -5.47 4.28 11.06
C ASN A 202 -6.42 4.66 12.21
N SER A 203 -5.87 5.12 13.35
CA SER A 203 -6.69 5.49 14.51
C SER A 203 -7.74 6.55 14.19
N SER A 204 -7.41 7.56 13.40
CA SER A 204 -8.38 8.62 13.04
C SER A 204 -9.49 8.10 12.14
N GLU A 205 -9.17 7.19 11.23
CA GLU A 205 -10.15 6.52 10.36
C GLU A 205 -11.04 5.56 11.16
N MET A 206 -10.48 4.88 12.17
CA MET A 206 -11.27 4.06 13.08
C MET A 206 -12.31 4.88 13.85
N GLU A 207 -11.96 6.09 14.31
CA GLU A 207 -12.94 6.97 14.95
C GLU A 207 -14.07 7.37 13.97
N ILE A 208 -13.75 7.65 12.71
CA ILE A 208 -14.75 7.94 11.67
C ILE A 208 -15.65 6.72 11.43
N LEU A 209 -15.07 5.52 11.34
CA LEU A 209 -15.83 4.28 11.15
C LEU A 209 -16.72 3.97 12.37
N LYS A 210 -16.22 4.21 13.60
CA LYS A 210 -17.03 4.08 14.83
C LYS A 210 -18.25 4.99 14.79
N GLU A 211 -18.07 6.25 14.44
CA GLU A 211 -19.19 7.20 14.31
C GLU A 211 -20.16 6.80 13.19
N TRP A 212 -19.65 6.44 12.02
CA TRP A 212 -20.50 6.11 10.88
C TRP A 212 -21.34 4.86 11.07
N PHE A 213 -20.80 3.85 11.75
CA PHE A 213 -21.42 2.54 11.87
C PHE A 213 -21.90 2.18 13.29
N ASP A 214 -21.90 3.17 14.21
CA ASP A 214 -22.31 3.00 15.61
C ASP A 214 -21.57 1.82 16.28
N LEU A 215 -20.22 1.82 16.13
CA LEU A 215 -19.36 0.77 16.64
C LEU A 215 -18.93 1.06 18.09
N PRO A 216 -18.50 0.03 18.86
CA PRO A 216 -17.96 0.21 20.21
C PRO A 216 -16.75 1.13 20.24
N ASP A 217 -16.55 1.91 21.32
CA ASP A 217 -15.42 2.81 21.50
C ASP A 217 -14.06 2.08 21.52
N ASN A 218 -14.04 0.89 22.10
CA ASN A 218 -12.83 0.08 22.19
C ASN A 218 -12.44 -0.51 20.82
N ASP A 219 -11.22 -0.25 20.37
CA ASP A 219 -10.73 -0.65 19.03
C ASP A 219 -10.82 -2.15 18.76
N ARG A 220 -10.54 -3.01 19.77
CA ARG A 220 -10.68 -4.46 19.62
C ARG A 220 -12.12 -4.85 19.34
N ASN A 221 -13.07 -4.28 20.10
CA ASN A 221 -14.49 -4.57 19.93
C ASN A 221 -15.03 -3.97 18.63
N ALA A 222 -14.55 -2.77 18.25
CA ALA A 222 -14.89 -2.15 16.97
C ALA A 222 -14.40 -2.98 15.80
N ALA A 223 -13.15 -3.44 15.82
CA ALA A 223 -12.58 -4.32 14.80
C ALA A 223 -13.36 -5.64 14.68
N GLU A 224 -13.72 -6.27 15.81
CA GLU A 224 -14.56 -7.46 15.83
C GLU A 224 -15.96 -7.21 15.24
N SER A 225 -16.53 -6.04 15.53
CA SER A 225 -17.84 -5.64 14.98
C SER A 225 -17.78 -5.40 13.47
N ILE A 226 -16.73 -4.73 12.97
CA ILE A 226 -16.47 -4.57 11.53
C ILE A 226 -16.32 -5.95 10.87
N ALA A 227 -15.48 -6.82 11.43
CA ALA A 227 -15.25 -8.15 10.89
C ALA A 227 -16.55 -8.97 10.76
N LYS A 228 -17.41 -8.90 11.76
CA LYS A 228 -18.72 -9.59 11.75
C LYS A 228 -19.71 -8.96 10.79
N ALA A 229 -19.82 -7.62 10.79
CA ALA A 229 -20.81 -6.90 9.98
C ALA A 229 -20.51 -7.00 8.48
N PHE A 230 -19.22 -6.95 8.11
CA PHE A 230 -18.76 -6.91 6.72
C PHE A 230 -18.10 -8.22 6.26
N SER A 231 -18.03 -9.24 7.12
CA SER A 231 -17.43 -10.55 6.82
C SER A 231 -15.93 -10.46 6.47
N CYS A 232 -15.22 -9.52 7.10
CA CYS A 232 -13.78 -9.38 6.93
C CYS A 232 -13.03 -10.39 7.82
N ASN A 233 -11.97 -10.98 7.31
CA ASN A 233 -11.16 -11.98 8.04
C ASN A 233 -10.10 -11.30 8.92
N LEU A 234 -9.63 -10.11 8.53
CA LEU A 234 -8.54 -9.41 9.19
C LEU A 234 -8.78 -7.91 9.19
N ILE A 235 -8.67 -7.29 10.37
CA ILE A 235 -8.70 -5.84 10.55
C ILE A 235 -7.38 -5.39 11.16
N CYS A 236 -6.68 -4.49 10.49
CA CYS A 236 -5.42 -3.94 10.96
C CYS A 236 -5.54 -2.44 11.23
N ILE A 237 -5.08 -2.00 12.40
CA ILE A 237 -5.15 -0.61 12.83
C ILE A 237 -3.73 -0.09 13.07
N SER A 238 -3.31 0.90 12.28
CA SER A 238 -2.06 1.62 12.52
C SER A 238 -2.30 2.78 13.49
N MET A 239 -1.46 2.89 14.52
CA MET A 239 -1.66 3.81 15.65
C MET A 239 -0.51 4.83 15.77
N GLY A 240 0.16 5.12 14.67
CA GLY A 240 1.29 6.05 14.62
C GLY A 240 2.39 5.68 15.62
N SER A 241 2.68 6.59 16.54
CA SER A 241 3.71 6.35 17.55
C SER A 241 3.37 5.23 18.55
N ASP A 242 2.12 4.83 18.64
CA ASP A 242 1.66 3.79 19.57
C ASP A 242 1.62 2.40 18.91
N GLY A 243 2.22 2.31 17.72
CA GLY A 243 2.40 1.06 17.01
C GLY A 243 1.19 0.66 16.19
N GLY A 244 0.70 -0.55 16.35
CA GLY A 244 -0.45 -1.06 15.62
C GLY A 244 -1.04 -2.31 16.23
N SER A 245 -2.26 -2.61 15.82
CA SER A 245 -3.01 -3.77 16.29
C SER A 245 -3.63 -4.54 15.13
N LEU A 246 -3.79 -5.83 15.33
CA LEU A 246 -4.35 -6.78 14.38
C LEU A 246 -5.47 -7.56 15.06
N TRP A 247 -6.65 -7.54 14.49
CA TRP A 247 -7.71 -8.52 14.76
C TRP A 247 -7.75 -9.52 13.60
N HIS A 248 -7.57 -10.81 13.91
CA HIS A 248 -7.54 -11.88 12.92
C HIS A 248 -8.20 -13.13 13.52
N ASP A 249 -9.28 -13.60 12.90
CA ASP A 249 -10.03 -14.80 13.34
C ASP A 249 -10.34 -14.84 14.85
N GLY A 250 -10.78 -13.70 15.41
CA GLY A 250 -11.13 -13.59 16.84
C GLY A 250 -9.96 -13.32 17.78
N ARG A 251 -8.71 -13.32 17.29
CA ARG A 251 -7.52 -12.99 18.06
C ARG A 251 -7.18 -11.50 17.90
N TRP A 252 -6.70 -10.92 19.00
CA TRP A 252 -6.21 -9.55 19.01
C TRP A 252 -4.73 -9.55 19.35
N THR A 253 -3.92 -9.04 18.45
CA THR A 253 -2.47 -8.90 18.60
C THR A 253 -2.09 -7.43 18.52
N HIS A 254 -1.22 -6.96 19.41
CA HIS A 254 -0.75 -5.58 19.45
C HIS A 254 0.77 -5.54 19.47
N HIS A 255 1.34 -4.59 18.71
CA HIS A 255 2.77 -4.28 18.74
C HIS A 255 2.96 -2.79 19.06
N PRO A 256 3.81 -2.41 20.06
CA PRO A 256 3.92 -1.03 20.55
C PRO A 256 4.70 -0.07 19.62
N GLY A 257 5.07 -0.54 18.42
CA GLY A 257 5.85 0.22 17.47
C GLY A 257 7.35 0.28 17.78
N PHE A 258 8.05 1.13 17.04
CA PHE A 258 9.49 1.35 17.16
C PHE A 258 9.77 2.82 17.48
N ARG A 259 10.82 3.09 18.26
CA ARG A 259 11.25 4.46 18.57
C ARG A 259 12.14 4.98 17.45
N VAL A 260 11.67 5.99 16.73
CA VAL A 260 12.42 6.62 15.66
C VAL A 260 12.25 8.15 15.71
N ASN A 261 13.19 8.87 15.12
CA ASN A 261 13.06 10.31 14.88
C ASN A 261 12.30 10.51 13.56
N ALA A 262 11.03 10.86 13.64
CA ALA A 262 10.20 11.10 12.48
C ALA A 262 10.62 12.40 11.76
N GLN A 263 10.79 12.32 10.43
CA GLN A 263 11.01 13.45 9.54
C GLN A 263 9.71 13.80 8.78
N SER A 264 8.96 12.78 8.35
CA SER A 264 7.69 12.93 7.64
C SER A 264 6.76 11.78 8.00
N SER A 265 5.45 12.02 8.04
CA SER A 265 4.45 10.97 8.18
C SER A 265 3.86 10.51 6.83
N VAL A 266 4.23 11.17 5.74
CA VAL A 266 3.71 10.85 4.39
C VAL A 266 4.25 9.48 3.96
N GLY A 267 3.37 8.62 3.47
CA GLY A 267 3.72 7.26 3.03
C GLY A 267 3.88 6.22 4.16
N ALA A 268 3.91 6.65 5.43
CA ALA A 268 4.07 5.71 6.55
C ALA A 268 2.97 4.65 6.62
N GLY A 269 1.72 5.03 6.34
CA GLY A 269 0.59 4.11 6.27
C GLY A 269 0.69 3.13 5.11
N ASP A 270 1.25 3.57 3.99
CA ASP A 270 1.44 2.76 2.79
C ASP A 270 2.55 1.73 3.01
N ALA A 271 3.69 2.16 3.59
CA ALA A 271 4.79 1.28 3.98
C ALA A 271 4.36 0.27 5.07
N PHE A 272 3.56 0.70 6.04
CA PHE A 272 2.94 -0.19 7.03
C PHE A 272 2.10 -1.27 6.34
N LEU A 273 1.25 -0.89 5.38
CA LEU A 273 0.44 -1.83 4.62
C LEU A 273 1.31 -2.77 3.77
N ALA A 274 2.34 -2.28 3.11
CA ALA A 274 3.27 -3.11 2.37
C ALA A 274 3.95 -4.16 3.27
N GLY A 275 4.35 -3.75 4.49
CA GLY A 275 4.90 -4.64 5.50
C GLY A 275 3.91 -5.71 5.97
N LEU A 276 2.65 -5.32 6.21
CA LEU A 276 1.55 -6.25 6.53
C LEU A 276 1.39 -7.31 5.44
N LEU A 277 1.26 -6.85 4.18
CA LEU A 277 1.00 -7.72 3.04
C LEU A 277 2.17 -8.64 2.71
N SER A 278 3.40 -8.18 2.88
CA SER A 278 4.59 -9.01 2.66
C SER A 278 4.65 -10.15 3.67
N ALA A 279 4.42 -9.89 4.95
CA ALA A 279 4.41 -10.91 5.99
C ALA A 279 3.25 -11.90 5.83
N LEU A 280 2.05 -11.42 5.46
CA LEU A 280 0.92 -12.27 5.08
C LEU A 280 1.26 -13.16 3.87
N ALA A 281 1.94 -12.59 2.87
CA ALA A 281 2.37 -13.33 1.69
C ALA A 281 3.39 -14.45 2.01
N GLU A 282 4.17 -14.29 3.06
CA GLU A 282 5.12 -15.27 3.55
C GLU A 282 4.49 -16.29 4.52
N GLY A 283 3.23 -16.10 4.93
CA GLY A 283 2.54 -16.99 5.88
C GLY A 283 3.08 -16.87 7.31
N LYS A 284 3.49 -15.68 7.72
CA LYS A 284 3.98 -15.37 9.06
C LYS A 284 2.88 -15.45 10.13
N SER A 285 3.26 -15.54 11.40
CA SER A 285 2.36 -15.45 12.55
C SER A 285 1.80 -14.03 12.70
N ASP A 286 0.67 -13.87 13.41
CA ASP A 286 0.05 -12.57 13.65
C ASP A 286 1.01 -11.57 14.32
N GLU A 287 1.86 -12.06 15.24
CA GLU A 287 2.90 -11.28 15.92
C GLU A 287 3.95 -10.77 14.94
N GLU A 288 4.43 -11.63 14.04
CA GLU A 288 5.40 -11.26 13.00
C GLU A 288 4.78 -10.34 11.95
N ILE A 289 3.51 -10.54 11.59
CA ILE A 289 2.77 -9.70 10.64
C ILE A 289 2.69 -8.26 11.17
N ILE A 290 2.22 -8.09 12.41
CA ILE A 290 2.06 -6.75 12.98
C ILE A 290 3.42 -6.10 13.32
N GLU A 291 4.44 -6.88 13.70
CA GLU A 291 5.81 -6.38 13.87
C GLU A 291 6.37 -5.84 12.55
N ASN A 292 6.25 -6.60 11.46
CA ASN A 292 6.78 -6.20 10.15
C ASN A 292 6.06 -4.96 9.59
N ALA A 293 4.74 -4.88 9.76
CA ALA A 293 3.96 -3.69 9.41
C ALA A 293 4.46 -2.44 10.14
N ASN A 294 4.63 -2.54 11.47
CA ASN A 294 5.15 -1.44 12.29
C ASN A 294 6.59 -1.07 11.92
N LEU A 295 7.43 -2.05 11.61
CA LEU A 295 8.83 -1.83 11.24
C LEU A 295 8.94 -0.97 9.98
N LEU A 296 8.20 -1.31 8.92
CA LEU A 296 8.28 -0.56 7.68
C LEU A 296 7.62 0.81 7.79
N GLY A 297 6.48 0.92 8.50
CA GLY A 297 5.89 2.23 8.82
C GLY A 297 6.85 3.12 9.62
N ALA A 298 7.55 2.57 10.62
CA ALA A 298 8.54 3.29 11.40
C ALA A 298 9.79 3.64 10.58
N TYR A 299 10.21 2.79 9.64
CA TYR A 299 11.29 3.14 8.71
C TYR A 299 10.88 4.30 7.81
N ALA A 300 9.70 4.24 7.19
CA ALA A 300 9.23 5.27 6.28
C ALA A 300 9.18 6.66 6.92
N VAL A 301 8.75 6.80 8.18
CA VAL A 301 8.72 8.12 8.86
C VAL A 301 10.12 8.72 9.09
N THR A 302 11.21 7.96 8.96
CA THR A 302 12.57 8.49 9.02
C THR A 302 13.03 9.13 7.71
N LYS A 303 12.19 9.10 6.67
CA LYS A 303 12.47 9.62 5.33
C LYS A 303 11.55 10.80 5.01
N MET A 304 11.96 11.60 4.03
CA MET A 304 11.16 12.74 3.55
C MET A 304 10.21 12.36 2.42
N GLU A 305 10.55 11.31 1.65
CA GLU A 305 9.76 10.82 0.53
C GLU A 305 8.61 9.92 1.01
N ALA A 306 7.49 9.95 0.27
CA ALA A 306 6.32 9.09 0.52
C ALA A 306 6.58 7.61 0.21
N ALA A 307 7.41 7.33 -0.77
CA ALA A 307 7.85 6.00 -1.15
C ALA A 307 9.40 5.96 -1.17
N PRO A 308 10.04 5.84 0.01
CA PRO A 308 11.50 5.87 0.11
C PRO A 308 12.13 4.58 -0.42
N GLU A 309 13.40 4.68 -0.85
CA GLU A 309 14.18 3.48 -1.11
C GLU A 309 14.47 2.74 0.20
N PHE A 310 14.28 1.42 0.20
CA PHE A 310 14.51 0.58 1.37
C PHE A 310 16.00 0.23 1.49
N ASN A 311 16.54 0.48 2.68
CA ASN A 311 17.90 0.13 3.02
C ASN A 311 17.88 -0.91 4.16
N GLU A 312 18.29 -2.13 3.87
CA GLU A 312 18.26 -3.25 4.85
C GLU A 312 18.98 -2.92 6.16
N ARG A 313 20.12 -2.22 6.10
CA ARG A 313 20.89 -1.85 7.32
C ARG A 313 20.15 -0.84 8.17
N GLU A 314 19.46 0.10 7.55
CA GLU A 314 18.69 1.12 8.27
C GLU A 314 17.39 0.51 8.83
N ILE A 315 16.74 -0.38 8.10
CA ILE A 315 15.56 -1.13 8.58
C ILE A 315 15.96 -1.98 9.78
N GLU A 316 17.12 -2.67 9.73
CA GLU A 316 17.62 -3.43 10.87
C GLU A 316 17.99 -2.52 12.06
N HIS A 317 18.48 -1.32 11.79
CA HIS A 317 18.71 -0.32 12.86
C HIS A 317 17.37 0.08 13.52
N VAL A 318 16.30 0.34 12.76
CA VAL A 318 14.97 0.62 13.30
C VAL A 318 14.45 -0.56 14.12
N ARG A 319 14.63 -1.80 13.64
CA ARG A 319 14.26 -3.03 14.37
C ARG A 319 14.88 -3.10 15.75
N ASN A 320 16.14 -2.64 15.89
CA ASN A 320 16.86 -2.61 17.17
C ASN A 320 16.42 -1.46 18.09
N CYS A 321 15.64 -0.49 17.60
CA CYS A 321 15.09 0.64 18.38
C CYS A 321 13.71 0.31 18.99
N ARG A 322 13.47 -0.91 19.48
CA ARG A 322 12.18 -1.35 20.06
C ARG A 322 11.75 -0.47 21.23
N ARG A 323 10.45 -0.13 21.30
CA ARG A 323 9.84 0.47 22.49
C ARG A 323 9.67 -0.60 23.57
N GLY A 324 10.28 -0.36 24.73
CA GLY A 324 9.90 -0.98 26.00
C GLY A 324 10.40 -2.40 26.23
N MET A 325 11.71 -2.59 26.20
CA MET A 325 12.36 -3.46 27.18
C MET A 325 13.11 -2.53 28.14
N VAL A 326 12.43 -2.09 29.20
CA VAL A 326 13.01 -1.57 30.43
C VAL A 326 12.56 -2.51 31.53
#